data_b054bb538c7256b3d9f06fef012e6609
#
_entry.id   b054bb538c7256b3d9f06fef012e6609
#
_cell.length_a   1.000
_cell.length_b   1.000
_cell.length_c   1.000
_cell.angle_alpha   90.00
_cell.angle_beta   90.00
_cell.angle_gamma   90.00
#
_symmetry.space_group_name_H-M   'P 1'
#
loop_
_entity.id
_entity.type
_entity.pdbx_description
1 polymer ?
#
loop_
_entity_poly.entity_id
_entity_poly.type
_entity_poly.pdbx_seq_one_letter_code
_entity_poly.pdbx_strand_id
1 'polypeptide(L)'
;MTSSRSLAIRNIGTLATPLGKSARRGKAQGEILRLRDAAIRSESGRLVFVGTEADYRREFSGRDADEELDAAGRAVIPGLVDAHTHPVWLGDRGAEIGRRLAGVPYATIAAEGGGINATVRATRAGSDAALREAVTARLAAMLAHGTTTVEAKSGYGLTEKDELAALRLLRSLASNARLPRIVPTLLAAHEIPPEFQNDRGEWIRLIAERIVPAAAREGLARYGDVFCEKGVFTVEESRRILEAARRAGLGLRVHADELALSGGARLAAELGAASADHLLFIEAGEIAALAAAGTVAVILPGTAWWMRSRRAPARALIEAGVPVAVASDANPGTCFTESLAAVAVHACLDSSLTVEETLTGMTLNAAASLGLAEDVGSLEAGKSADLVLLDAPDDRHLIYHWGVNLAAAVVSRGRVAWTRA
;
A
#
# COMPACT_ATOMS: atom_id res chain seq x y z
N MET A 1 -6.97 35.49 -0.17
CA MET A 1 -7.90 34.42 0.21
C MET A 1 -7.99 33.52 -1.00
N THR A 2 -7.36 32.37 -0.98
CA THR A 2 -7.52 31.37 -2.05
C THR A 2 -8.96 30.90 -1.99
N SER A 3 -9.74 31.13 -3.06
CA SER A 3 -11.10 30.60 -3.23
C SER A 3 -11.09 29.12 -2.85
N SER A 4 -11.95 28.71 -1.93
CA SER A 4 -12.13 27.31 -1.55
C SER A 4 -12.75 26.60 -2.75
N ARG A 5 -11.93 25.86 -3.50
CA ARG A 5 -12.40 25.11 -4.66
C ARG A 5 -13.33 24.00 -4.19
N SER A 6 -14.53 23.94 -4.76
CA SER A 6 -15.52 22.92 -4.52
C SER A 6 -15.68 22.01 -5.74
N LEU A 7 -15.90 20.71 -5.49
CA LEU A 7 -16.18 19.69 -6.51
C LEU A 7 -17.44 18.92 -6.10
N ALA A 8 -18.39 18.79 -7.00
CA ALA A 8 -19.54 17.90 -6.85
C ALA A 8 -19.40 16.69 -7.78
N ILE A 9 -19.75 15.51 -7.28
CA ILE A 9 -19.92 14.31 -8.10
C ILE A 9 -21.39 13.93 -8.02
N ARG A 10 -22.07 13.92 -9.15
CA ARG A 10 -23.52 13.77 -9.26
C ARG A 10 -23.90 12.54 -10.06
N ASN A 11 -25.17 12.15 -9.98
CA ASN A 11 -25.72 11.03 -10.73
C ASN A 11 -24.96 9.73 -10.51
N ILE A 12 -24.51 9.47 -9.26
CA ILE A 12 -23.83 8.25 -8.88
C ILE A 12 -24.84 7.11 -8.77
N GLY A 13 -24.72 6.08 -9.60
CA GLY A 13 -25.63 4.93 -9.57
C GLY A 13 -25.48 4.10 -8.31
N THR A 14 -24.23 3.81 -7.89
CA THR A 14 -23.91 3.12 -6.64
C THR A 14 -22.70 3.78 -5.99
N LEU A 15 -22.83 4.20 -4.74
CA LEU A 15 -21.70 4.56 -3.89
C LEU A 15 -21.45 3.43 -2.91
N ALA A 16 -20.24 2.87 -2.88
CA ALA A 16 -19.88 1.80 -1.96
C ALA A 16 -18.65 2.21 -1.11
N THR A 17 -18.76 2.12 0.21
CA THR A 17 -17.70 2.56 1.12
C THR A 17 -17.77 1.83 2.47
N PRO A 18 -16.64 1.38 3.05
CA PRO A 18 -16.61 1.09 4.48
C PRO A 18 -16.80 2.39 5.28
N LEU A 19 -17.16 2.27 6.55
CA LEU A 19 -17.33 3.41 7.44
C LEU A 19 -16.42 3.28 8.66
N GLY A 20 -15.92 4.42 9.17
CA GLY A 20 -15.18 4.51 10.42
C GLY A 20 -13.84 5.22 10.28
N LYS A 21 -13.17 5.36 11.44
CA LYS A 21 -11.88 6.08 11.59
C LYS A 21 -10.75 5.18 12.09
N SER A 22 -10.96 3.88 12.07
CA SER A 22 -10.02 2.85 12.52
C SER A 22 -10.18 1.58 11.70
N ALA A 23 -9.25 0.64 11.84
CA ALA A 23 -9.34 -0.65 11.17
C ALA A 23 -10.59 -1.43 11.57
N ARG A 24 -11.26 -2.04 10.61
CA ARG A 24 -12.40 -2.94 10.79
C ARG A 24 -11.90 -4.36 11.03
N ARG A 25 -12.53 -5.08 11.97
CA ARG A 25 -12.09 -6.40 12.43
C ARG A 25 -13.23 -7.41 12.36
N GLY A 26 -12.89 -8.68 12.20
CA GLY A 26 -13.87 -9.76 12.20
C GLY A 26 -14.98 -9.49 11.19
N LYS A 27 -16.22 -9.77 11.55
CA LYS A 27 -17.39 -9.56 10.68
C LYS A 27 -17.54 -8.11 10.21
N ALA A 28 -17.14 -7.15 11.05
CA ALA A 28 -17.23 -5.73 10.69
C ALA A 28 -16.38 -5.34 9.48
N GLN A 29 -15.36 -6.13 9.12
CA GLN A 29 -14.56 -5.87 7.90
C GLN A 29 -15.41 -6.04 6.63
N GLY A 30 -16.43 -6.92 6.63
CA GLY A 30 -17.36 -7.11 5.52
C GLY A 30 -18.55 -6.15 5.50
N GLU A 31 -18.66 -5.26 6.48
CA GLU A 31 -19.75 -4.30 6.55
C GLU A 31 -19.43 -3.02 5.80
N ILE A 32 -20.06 -2.80 4.65
CA ILE A 32 -19.91 -1.57 3.85
C ILE A 32 -21.27 -0.91 3.62
N LEU A 33 -21.27 0.41 3.52
CA LEU A 33 -22.43 1.18 3.09
C LEU A 33 -22.52 1.14 1.56
N ARG A 34 -23.71 0.84 1.01
CA ARG A 34 -24.05 1.06 -0.39
C ARG A 34 -25.24 2.00 -0.49
N LEU A 35 -25.03 3.15 -1.15
CA LEU A 35 -26.08 4.10 -1.46
C LEU A 35 -26.40 4.05 -2.96
N ARG A 36 -27.69 4.07 -3.29
CA ARG A 36 -28.17 4.24 -4.66
C ARG A 36 -28.51 5.70 -4.91
N ASP A 37 -28.42 6.11 -6.18
CA ASP A 37 -28.72 7.48 -6.60
C ASP A 37 -28.03 8.50 -5.68
N ALA A 38 -26.71 8.37 -5.57
CA ALA A 38 -25.92 9.13 -4.62
C ALA A 38 -25.30 10.38 -5.23
N ALA A 39 -24.89 11.31 -4.36
CA ALA A 39 -24.09 12.47 -4.69
C ALA A 39 -23.02 12.72 -3.60
N ILE A 40 -21.93 13.37 -4.02
CA ILE A 40 -20.82 13.76 -3.15
C ILE A 40 -20.53 15.24 -3.40
N ARG A 41 -20.18 15.98 -2.33
CA ARG A 41 -19.58 17.31 -2.44
C ARG A 41 -18.34 17.41 -1.59
N SER A 42 -17.31 18.02 -2.14
CA SER A 42 -16.10 18.39 -1.42
C SER A 42 -15.86 19.90 -1.50
N GLU A 43 -15.28 20.45 -0.44
CA GLU A 43 -14.81 21.83 -0.37
C GLU A 43 -13.40 21.86 0.21
N SER A 44 -12.51 22.61 -0.41
CA SER A 44 -11.09 22.67 -0.02
C SER A 44 -10.42 21.29 0.14
N GLY A 45 -10.82 20.32 -0.68
CA GLY A 45 -10.26 18.97 -0.66
C GLY A 45 -10.86 18.04 0.39
N ARG A 46 -11.87 18.47 1.17
CA ARG A 46 -12.56 17.67 2.18
C ARG A 46 -13.98 17.37 1.75
N LEU A 47 -14.45 16.16 2.04
CA LEU A 47 -15.83 15.78 1.87
C LEU A 47 -16.70 16.57 2.86
N VAL A 48 -17.66 17.32 2.34
CA VAL A 48 -18.65 18.03 3.15
C VAL A 48 -20.02 17.38 3.09
N PHE A 49 -20.28 16.60 2.03
CA PHE A 49 -21.52 15.86 1.84
C PHE A 49 -21.26 14.53 1.15
N VAL A 50 -21.88 13.47 1.66
CA VAL A 50 -22.01 12.14 1.06
C VAL A 50 -23.42 11.64 1.39
N GLY A 51 -24.27 11.48 0.39
CA GLY A 51 -25.68 11.13 0.61
C GLY A 51 -26.41 10.83 -0.69
N THR A 52 -27.75 10.86 -0.62
CA THR A 52 -28.57 10.67 -1.82
C THR A 52 -28.59 11.92 -2.70
N GLU A 53 -28.82 11.74 -3.99
CA GLU A 53 -29.00 12.83 -4.95
C GLU A 53 -30.16 13.77 -4.53
N ALA A 54 -31.21 13.21 -3.95
CA ALA A 54 -32.36 13.99 -3.45
C ALA A 54 -31.98 14.88 -2.25
N ASP A 55 -31.19 14.35 -1.31
CA ASP A 55 -30.71 15.10 -0.16
C ASP A 55 -29.73 16.21 -0.61
N TYR A 56 -28.84 15.90 -1.57
CA TYR A 56 -27.93 16.88 -2.17
C TYR A 56 -28.68 18.06 -2.75
N ARG A 57 -29.70 17.81 -3.59
CA ARG A 57 -30.51 18.88 -4.21
C ARG A 57 -31.21 19.73 -3.18
N ARG A 58 -31.67 19.15 -2.08
CA ARG A 58 -32.32 19.89 -0.99
C ARG A 58 -31.30 20.76 -0.23
N GLU A 59 -30.14 20.21 0.10
CA GLU A 59 -29.12 20.89 0.92
C GLU A 59 -28.37 21.96 0.16
N PHE A 60 -28.06 21.72 -1.12
CA PHE A 60 -27.27 22.61 -1.96
C PHE A 60 -28.08 23.37 -3.03
N SER A 61 -29.38 23.53 -2.83
CA SER A 61 -30.24 24.32 -3.73
C SER A 61 -29.69 25.73 -3.91
N GLY A 62 -29.42 26.14 -5.17
CA GLY A 62 -28.85 27.45 -5.51
C GLY A 62 -27.39 27.66 -5.08
N ARG A 63 -26.66 26.60 -4.73
CA ARG A 63 -25.24 26.63 -4.37
C ARG A 63 -24.43 25.70 -5.28
N ASP A 64 -24.13 26.15 -6.48
CA ASP A 64 -23.36 25.38 -7.45
C ASP A 64 -21.93 25.11 -6.92
N ALA A 65 -21.33 24.01 -7.34
CA ALA A 65 -19.92 23.75 -7.12
C ALA A 65 -19.10 24.41 -8.23
N ASP A 66 -17.82 24.73 -7.95
CA ASP A 66 -16.91 25.30 -8.95
C ASP A 66 -16.63 24.31 -10.10
N GLU A 67 -16.71 23.03 -9.80
CA GLU A 67 -16.52 21.93 -10.75
C GLU A 67 -17.55 20.84 -10.47
N GLU A 68 -18.14 20.26 -11.52
CA GLU A 68 -19.06 19.14 -11.42
C GLU A 68 -18.60 17.99 -12.31
N LEU A 69 -18.59 16.77 -11.76
CA LEU A 69 -18.31 15.52 -12.44
C LEU A 69 -19.60 14.70 -12.48
N ASP A 70 -20.14 14.46 -13.67
CA ASP A 70 -21.28 13.57 -13.87
C ASP A 70 -20.82 12.11 -13.88
N ALA A 71 -21.25 11.35 -12.88
CA ALA A 71 -20.99 9.93 -12.80
C ALA A 71 -21.78 9.09 -13.83
N ALA A 72 -22.84 9.67 -14.42
CA ALA A 72 -23.67 9.02 -15.45
C ALA A 72 -24.16 7.60 -15.05
N GLY A 73 -24.58 7.42 -13.81
CA GLY A 73 -25.09 6.16 -13.29
C GLY A 73 -24.00 5.15 -12.89
N ARG A 74 -22.71 5.50 -12.99
CA ARG A 74 -21.58 4.64 -12.66
C ARG A 74 -21.35 4.57 -11.15
N ALA A 75 -20.54 3.57 -10.73
CA ALA A 75 -20.21 3.37 -9.33
C ALA A 75 -19.06 4.29 -8.87
N VAL A 76 -19.12 4.68 -7.59
CA VAL A 76 -18.04 5.40 -6.90
C VAL A 76 -17.62 4.64 -5.65
N ILE A 77 -16.31 4.52 -5.45
CA ILE A 77 -15.68 3.91 -4.28
C ILE A 77 -14.64 4.87 -3.67
N PRO A 78 -14.19 4.67 -2.42
CA PRO A 78 -13.04 5.40 -1.89
C PRO A 78 -11.81 5.23 -2.79
N GLY A 79 -10.95 6.24 -2.83
CA GLY A 79 -9.63 6.09 -3.41
C GLY A 79 -8.88 4.93 -2.77
N LEU A 80 -8.28 4.08 -3.59
CA LEU A 80 -7.55 2.92 -3.13
C LEU A 80 -6.30 3.35 -2.35
N VAL A 81 -5.98 2.59 -1.31
CA VAL A 81 -4.79 2.77 -0.47
C VAL A 81 -3.92 1.54 -0.61
N ASP A 82 -2.77 1.70 -1.24
CA ASP A 82 -1.78 0.63 -1.38
C ASP A 82 -0.78 0.72 -0.23
N ALA A 83 -0.93 -0.17 0.74
CA ALA A 83 -0.24 -0.10 2.00
C ALA A 83 1.15 -0.78 2.00
N HIS A 84 1.61 -1.29 0.86
CA HIS A 84 2.91 -1.95 0.76
C HIS A 84 3.40 -1.93 -0.69
N THR A 85 4.39 -1.07 -0.99
CA THR A 85 4.99 -0.99 -2.33
C THR A 85 6.47 -0.64 -2.28
N HIS A 86 7.20 -1.03 -3.32
CA HIS A 86 8.63 -0.77 -3.51
C HIS A 86 8.86 0.00 -4.82
N PRO A 87 8.46 1.28 -4.95
CA PRO A 87 8.50 1.96 -6.25
C PRO A 87 9.89 2.47 -6.65
N VAL A 88 10.87 2.49 -5.71
CA VAL A 88 12.17 3.17 -5.88
C VAL A 88 13.24 2.20 -6.38
N TRP A 89 13.26 1.94 -7.67
CA TRP A 89 14.25 1.06 -8.29
C TRP A 89 14.43 1.36 -9.78
N LEU A 90 15.57 0.88 -10.32
CA LEU A 90 15.89 0.80 -11.75
C LEU A 90 16.26 -0.62 -12.17
N GLY A 91 16.29 -0.85 -13.46
CA GLY A 91 16.58 -2.14 -14.07
C GLY A 91 15.33 -2.92 -14.46
N ASP A 92 15.54 -4.13 -14.91
CA ASP A 92 14.51 -5.05 -15.37
C ASP A 92 14.87 -6.49 -14.98
N ARG A 93 13.88 -7.27 -14.55
CA ARG A 93 14.05 -8.69 -14.18
C ARG A 93 13.21 -9.62 -15.05
N GLY A 94 12.67 -9.12 -16.16
CA GLY A 94 11.86 -9.91 -17.10
C GLY A 94 12.59 -11.15 -17.63
N ALA A 95 13.90 -11.07 -17.84
CA ALA A 95 14.73 -12.22 -18.27
C ALA A 95 14.72 -13.39 -17.27
N GLU A 96 14.41 -13.15 -15.98
CA GLU A 96 14.34 -14.21 -14.97
C GLU A 96 13.07 -15.08 -15.10
N ILE A 97 12.02 -14.55 -15.76
CA ILE A 97 10.71 -15.23 -15.88
C ILE A 97 10.84 -16.59 -16.52
N GLY A 98 11.54 -16.68 -17.66
CA GLY A 98 11.73 -17.94 -18.36
C GLY A 98 12.42 -19.02 -17.49
N ARG A 99 13.38 -18.60 -16.70
CA ARG A 99 14.12 -19.49 -15.77
C ARG A 99 13.22 -19.96 -14.62
N ARG A 100 12.44 -19.07 -14.03
CA ARG A 100 11.47 -19.39 -12.98
C ARG A 100 10.40 -20.36 -13.48
N LEU A 101 9.86 -20.13 -14.67
CA LEU A 101 8.88 -21.03 -15.29
C LEU A 101 9.48 -22.41 -15.61
N ALA A 102 10.78 -22.49 -15.92
CA ALA A 102 11.51 -23.73 -16.07
C ALA A 102 11.86 -24.42 -14.74
N GLY A 103 11.44 -23.86 -13.59
CA GLY A 103 11.65 -24.44 -12.26
C GLY A 103 13.03 -24.16 -11.66
N VAL A 104 13.83 -23.25 -12.21
CA VAL A 104 15.12 -22.87 -11.61
C VAL A 104 14.86 -22.18 -10.28
N PRO A 105 15.44 -22.69 -9.16
CA PRO A 105 15.25 -22.08 -7.85
C PRO A 105 15.71 -20.61 -7.80
N TYR A 106 15.00 -19.79 -7.04
CA TYR A 106 15.34 -18.37 -6.86
C TYR A 106 16.79 -18.19 -6.35
N ALA A 107 17.23 -19.04 -5.40
CA ALA A 107 18.59 -19.00 -4.87
C ALA A 107 19.66 -19.21 -5.97
N THR A 108 19.39 -20.09 -6.94
CA THR A 108 20.28 -20.30 -8.10
C THR A 108 20.34 -19.06 -8.98
N ILE A 109 19.18 -18.45 -9.28
CA ILE A 109 19.11 -17.20 -10.06
C ILE A 109 19.87 -16.08 -9.34
N ALA A 110 19.71 -15.96 -8.03
CA ALA A 110 20.41 -14.95 -7.22
C ALA A 110 21.93 -15.19 -7.20
N ALA A 111 22.39 -16.43 -7.02
CA ALA A 111 23.81 -16.79 -7.01
C ALA A 111 24.50 -16.49 -8.35
N GLU A 112 23.78 -16.58 -9.46
CA GLU A 112 24.27 -16.27 -10.81
C GLU A 112 24.13 -14.78 -11.16
N GLY A 113 23.83 -13.93 -10.17
CA GLY A 113 23.81 -12.49 -10.33
C GLY A 113 22.45 -11.89 -10.68
N GLY A 114 21.37 -12.67 -10.65
CA GLY A 114 19.98 -12.21 -10.69
C GLY A 114 19.44 -11.79 -9.31
N GLY A 115 18.15 -11.89 -9.14
CA GLY A 115 17.47 -11.61 -7.88
C GLY A 115 17.54 -10.14 -7.46
N ILE A 116 17.36 -9.89 -6.16
CA ILE A 116 17.34 -8.53 -5.59
C ILE A 116 18.63 -7.76 -5.89
N ASN A 117 19.77 -8.44 -5.88
CA ASN A 117 21.08 -7.82 -6.13
C ASN A 117 21.23 -7.29 -7.57
N ALA A 118 20.53 -7.86 -8.56
CA ALA A 118 20.48 -7.28 -9.90
C ALA A 118 19.78 -5.91 -9.90
N THR A 119 18.67 -5.80 -9.18
CA THR A 119 17.95 -4.52 -9.01
C THR A 119 18.81 -3.50 -8.24
N VAL A 120 19.46 -3.93 -7.16
CA VAL A 120 20.37 -3.06 -6.37
C VAL A 120 21.49 -2.50 -7.25
N ARG A 121 22.17 -3.34 -8.02
CA ARG A 121 23.22 -2.87 -8.93
C ARG A 121 22.70 -1.88 -9.98
N ALA A 122 21.55 -2.16 -10.58
CA ALA A 122 20.97 -1.28 -11.59
C ALA A 122 20.53 0.06 -10.99
N THR A 123 19.96 0.04 -9.77
CA THR A 123 19.52 1.25 -9.06
C THR A 123 20.71 2.13 -8.69
N ARG A 124 21.79 1.54 -8.14
CA ARG A 124 23.02 2.26 -7.78
C ARG A 124 23.76 2.82 -8.98
N ALA A 125 23.71 2.12 -10.13
CA ALA A 125 24.37 2.55 -11.37
C ALA A 125 23.59 3.64 -12.12
N GLY A 126 22.31 3.79 -11.84
CA GLY A 126 21.43 4.74 -12.52
C GLY A 126 21.64 6.17 -12.08
N SER A 127 21.27 7.13 -12.93
CA SER A 127 21.27 8.54 -12.57
C SER A 127 20.04 8.90 -11.72
N ASP A 128 20.17 9.94 -10.89
CA ASP A 128 19.05 10.49 -10.12
C ASP A 128 17.86 10.90 -11.01
N ALA A 129 18.15 11.40 -12.22
CA ALA A 129 17.12 11.78 -13.19
C ALA A 129 16.34 10.56 -13.70
N ALA A 130 17.04 9.47 -14.08
CA ALA A 130 16.40 8.24 -14.52
C ALA A 130 15.58 7.58 -13.40
N LEU A 131 16.09 7.58 -12.16
CA LEU A 131 15.36 7.05 -11.01
C LEU A 131 14.10 7.87 -10.73
N ARG A 132 14.20 9.20 -10.77
CA ARG A 132 13.06 10.10 -10.61
C ARG A 132 11.99 9.87 -11.67
N GLU A 133 12.37 9.74 -12.93
CA GLU A 133 11.46 9.47 -14.04
C GLU A 133 10.73 8.14 -13.84
N ALA A 134 11.45 7.07 -13.55
CA ALA A 134 10.89 5.75 -13.33
C ALA A 134 9.93 5.69 -12.14
N VAL A 135 10.30 6.30 -11.00
CA VAL A 135 9.42 6.38 -9.81
C VAL A 135 8.17 7.20 -10.10
N THR A 136 8.33 8.33 -10.79
CA THR A 136 7.19 9.20 -11.14
C THR A 136 6.21 8.47 -12.05
N ALA A 137 6.72 7.75 -13.06
CA ALA A 137 5.88 6.97 -13.99
C ALA A 137 5.08 5.88 -13.27
N ARG A 138 5.71 5.11 -12.36
CA ARG A 138 5.02 4.07 -11.56
C ARG A 138 3.94 4.65 -10.67
N LEU A 139 4.25 5.72 -9.94
CA LEU A 139 3.27 6.37 -9.07
C LEU A 139 2.11 6.97 -9.89
N ALA A 140 2.37 7.54 -11.05
CA ALA A 140 1.33 8.03 -11.95
C ALA A 140 0.45 6.90 -12.49
N ALA A 141 1.04 5.74 -12.82
CA ALA A 141 0.31 4.55 -13.23
C ALA A 141 -0.56 4.02 -12.08
N MET A 142 -0.05 3.95 -10.84
CA MET A 142 -0.84 3.58 -9.66
C MET A 142 -2.05 4.52 -9.49
N LEU A 143 -1.85 5.84 -9.65
CA LEU A 143 -2.96 6.79 -9.59
C LEU A 143 -3.99 6.53 -10.69
N ALA A 144 -3.56 6.28 -11.91
CA ALA A 144 -4.43 5.95 -13.04
C ALA A 144 -5.25 4.67 -12.83
N HIS A 145 -4.77 3.77 -11.96
CA HIS A 145 -5.47 2.57 -11.51
C HIS A 145 -6.31 2.78 -10.23
N GLY A 146 -6.46 4.02 -9.77
CA GLY A 146 -7.32 4.36 -8.64
C GLY A 146 -6.62 4.45 -7.28
N THR A 147 -5.32 4.21 -7.18
CA THR A 147 -4.56 4.33 -5.94
C THR A 147 -4.28 5.81 -5.64
N THR A 148 -4.95 6.36 -4.62
CA THR A 148 -4.81 7.76 -4.20
C THR A 148 -3.84 7.95 -3.04
N THR A 149 -3.51 6.87 -2.33
CA THR A 149 -2.51 6.85 -1.25
C THR A 149 -1.64 5.61 -1.40
N VAL A 150 -0.33 5.79 -1.31
CA VAL A 150 0.66 4.71 -1.45
C VAL A 150 1.68 4.78 -0.32
N GLU A 151 1.96 3.64 0.30
CA GLU A 151 3.15 3.47 1.11
C GLU A 151 4.31 3.13 0.17
N ALA A 152 5.41 3.86 0.28
CA ALA A 152 6.55 3.76 -0.64
C ALA A 152 7.84 3.51 0.13
N LYS A 153 8.44 2.33 -0.08
CA LYS A 153 9.67 1.89 0.58
C LYS A 153 10.91 2.30 -0.22
N SER A 154 12.00 2.59 0.51
CA SER A 154 13.36 2.47 -0.01
C SER A 154 13.76 0.97 -0.13
N GLY A 155 15.03 0.61 -0.08
CA GLY A 155 15.45 -0.80 0.06
C GLY A 155 16.11 -1.42 -1.16
N TYR A 156 16.38 -0.64 -2.20
CA TYR A 156 17.20 -1.07 -3.34
C TYR A 156 18.50 -0.27 -3.48
N GLY A 157 18.76 0.66 -2.56
CA GLY A 157 20.04 1.35 -2.45
C GLY A 157 21.06 0.54 -1.66
N LEU A 158 20.65 0.06 -0.49
CA LEU A 158 21.44 -0.71 0.48
C LEU A 158 22.81 -0.08 0.80
N THR A 159 22.85 1.24 0.82
CA THR A 159 23.91 2.08 1.39
C THR A 159 23.27 3.24 2.13
N GLU A 160 23.98 3.84 3.09
CA GLU A 160 23.47 5.04 3.79
C GLU A 160 23.08 6.15 2.78
N LYS A 161 23.97 6.40 1.80
CA LYS A 161 23.77 7.43 0.78
C LYS A 161 22.51 7.17 -0.04
N ASP A 162 22.38 5.96 -0.58
CA ASP A 162 21.34 5.65 -1.55
C ASP A 162 19.97 5.45 -0.91
N GLU A 163 19.90 4.89 0.32
CA GLU A 163 18.66 4.78 1.09
C GLU A 163 18.09 6.17 1.45
N LEU A 164 18.94 7.09 1.93
CA LEU A 164 18.52 8.45 2.22
C LEU A 164 18.16 9.23 0.94
N ALA A 165 18.87 9.01 -0.18
CA ALA A 165 18.56 9.60 -1.48
C ALA A 165 17.19 9.13 -1.98
N ALA A 166 16.87 7.84 -1.86
CA ALA A 166 15.57 7.27 -2.20
C ALA A 166 14.43 7.96 -1.41
N LEU A 167 14.58 8.13 -0.10
CA LEU A 167 13.59 8.82 0.73
C LEU A 167 13.47 10.31 0.41
N ARG A 168 14.58 11.00 0.11
CA ARG A 168 14.55 12.40 -0.33
C ARG A 168 13.85 12.56 -1.66
N LEU A 169 14.03 11.61 -2.59
CA LEU A 169 13.28 11.55 -3.85
C LEU A 169 11.78 11.46 -3.57
N LEU A 170 11.32 10.51 -2.76
CA LEU A 170 9.90 10.34 -2.40
C LEU A 170 9.33 11.63 -1.76
N ARG A 171 10.06 12.26 -0.84
CA ARG A 171 9.67 13.54 -0.24
C ARG A 171 9.53 14.64 -1.29
N SER A 172 10.43 14.71 -2.27
CA SER A 172 10.37 15.72 -3.34
C SER A 172 9.17 15.54 -4.27
N LEU A 173 8.63 14.32 -4.40
CA LEU A 173 7.46 14.00 -5.22
C LEU A 173 6.14 14.21 -4.46
N ALA A 174 6.15 14.27 -3.13
CA ALA A 174 4.95 14.31 -2.29
C ALA A 174 4.03 15.51 -2.54
N SER A 175 4.56 16.63 -3.04
CA SER A 175 3.79 17.83 -3.39
C SER A 175 3.13 17.78 -4.76
N ASN A 176 3.44 16.79 -5.59
CA ASN A 176 2.86 16.67 -6.93
C ASN A 176 1.41 16.17 -6.84
N ALA A 177 0.46 17.02 -7.18
CA ALA A 177 -0.98 16.71 -7.12
C ALA A 177 -1.43 15.65 -8.16
N ARG A 178 -0.59 15.32 -9.14
CA ARG A 178 -0.83 14.27 -10.13
C ARG A 178 -0.26 12.91 -9.71
N LEU A 179 0.17 12.78 -8.47
CA LEU A 179 0.65 11.54 -7.88
C LEU A 179 -0.18 11.19 -6.64
N PRO A 180 -0.23 9.92 -6.22
CA PRO A 180 -0.84 9.52 -4.96
C PRO A 180 -0.22 10.27 -3.78
N ARG A 181 -0.91 10.35 -2.66
CA ARG A 181 -0.32 10.68 -1.36
C ARG A 181 0.75 9.64 -1.04
N ILE A 182 1.98 10.07 -0.81
CA ILE A 182 3.12 9.20 -0.53
C ILE A 182 3.35 9.11 0.98
N VAL A 183 3.42 7.89 1.52
CA VAL A 183 3.83 7.58 2.89
C VAL A 183 5.17 6.87 2.82
N PRO A 184 6.30 7.55 3.08
CA PRO A 184 7.62 6.96 2.90
C PRO A 184 7.98 6.03 4.06
N THR A 185 8.59 4.88 3.74
CA THR A 185 9.11 3.88 4.67
C THR A 185 10.58 3.62 4.40
N LEU A 186 11.40 3.67 5.44
CA LEU A 186 12.81 3.25 5.37
C LEU A 186 12.89 1.73 5.46
N LEU A 187 13.45 1.10 4.43
CA LEU A 187 13.69 -0.35 4.37
C LEU A 187 15.17 -0.66 4.05
N ALA A 188 16.12 -0.03 4.72
CA ALA A 188 17.54 -0.38 4.58
C ALA A 188 17.82 -1.85 4.98
N ALA A 189 16.95 -2.43 5.81
CA ALA A 189 16.99 -3.84 6.20
C ALA A 189 16.17 -4.74 5.27
N HIS A 190 16.29 -4.56 3.96
CA HIS A 190 15.66 -5.38 2.94
C HIS A 190 16.52 -6.60 2.57
N GLU A 191 17.83 -6.42 2.55
CA GLU A 191 18.82 -7.47 2.24
C GLU A 191 20.16 -7.10 2.88
N ILE A 192 21.05 -8.09 3.05
CA ILE A 192 22.45 -7.85 3.37
C ILE A 192 23.19 -7.56 2.05
N PRO A 193 23.70 -6.34 1.85
CA PRO A 193 24.37 -6.02 0.60
C PRO A 193 25.69 -6.81 0.45
N PRO A 194 26.15 -7.05 -0.80
CA PRO A 194 27.35 -7.87 -1.06
C PRO A 194 28.58 -7.44 -0.27
N GLU A 195 28.73 -6.15 -0.01
CA GLU A 195 29.87 -5.58 0.73
C GLU A 195 29.90 -6.01 2.20
N PHE A 196 28.75 -6.41 2.78
CA PHE A 196 28.60 -6.79 4.18
C PHE A 196 28.28 -8.28 4.39
N GLN A 197 28.38 -9.12 3.34
CA GLN A 197 28.09 -10.56 3.46
C GLN A 197 28.98 -11.26 4.52
N ASN A 198 30.22 -10.79 4.69
CA ASN A 198 31.16 -11.33 5.69
C ASN A 198 31.15 -10.54 7.01
N ASP A 199 30.44 -9.44 7.08
CA ASP A 199 30.30 -8.60 8.28
C ASP A 199 28.89 -7.99 8.37
N ARG A 200 27.90 -8.86 8.44
CA ARG A 200 26.49 -8.47 8.56
C ARG A 200 26.20 -7.65 9.81
N GLY A 201 26.98 -7.89 10.90
CA GLY A 201 26.87 -7.15 12.15
C GLY A 201 27.13 -5.66 11.97
N GLU A 202 28.10 -5.32 11.12
CA GLU A 202 28.39 -3.92 10.78
C GLU A 202 27.27 -3.27 9.98
N TRP A 203 26.66 -4.00 9.02
CA TRP A 203 25.50 -3.47 8.27
C TRP A 203 24.33 -3.16 9.21
N ILE A 204 24.01 -4.08 10.13
CA ILE A 204 22.95 -3.89 11.13
C ILE A 204 23.27 -2.70 12.02
N ARG A 205 24.54 -2.54 12.43
CA ARG A 205 24.99 -1.39 13.21
C ARG A 205 24.80 -0.08 12.44
N LEU A 206 25.22 -0.03 11.18
CA LEU A 206 25.05 1.14 10.32
C LEU A 206 23.57 1.52 10.14
N ILE A 207 22.70 0.54 9.93
CA ILE A 207 21.24 0.80 9.85
C ILE A 207 20.77 1.43 11.17
N ALA A 208 21.02 0.78 12.31
CA ALA A 208 20.46 1.16 13.59
C ALA A 208 21.04 2.47 14.15
N GLU A 209 22.34 2.74 13.95
CA GLU A 209 23.04 3.84 14.57
C GLU A 209 23.27 5.06 13.66
N ARG A 210 23.11 4.89 12.33
CA ARG A 210 23.33 5.98 11.37
C ARG A 210 22.15 6.22 10.45
N ILE A 211 21.68 5.20 9.70
CA ILE A 211 20.66 5.40 8.64
C ILE A 211 19.32 5.77 9.28
N VAL A 212 18.85 4.99 10.24
CA VAL A 212 17.58 5.24 10.96
C VAL A 212 17.58 6.62 11.62
N PRO A 213 18.61 7.01 12.45
CA PRO A 213 18.63 8.34 13.05
C PRO A 213 18.72 9.47 12.01
N ALA A 214 19.42 9.27 10.88
CA ALA A 214 19.49 10.28 9.83
C ALA A 214 18.14 10.48 9.13
N ALA A 215 17.46 9.40 8.76
CA ALA A 215 16.13 9.45 8.15
C ALA A 215 15.11 10.13 9.07
N ALA A 216 15.12 9.82 10.35
CA ALA A 216 14.23 10.42 11.34
C ALA A 216 14.52 11.91 11.56
N ARG A 217 15.79 12.28 11.76
CA ARG A 217 16.21 13.68 11.96
C ARG A 217 15.83 14.58 10.79
N GLU A 218 15.91 14.07 9.56
CA GLU A 218 15.52 14.80 8.37
C GLU A 218 14.00 14.73 8.06
N GLY A 219 13.23 13.97 8.85
CA GLY A 219 11.80 13.77 8.61
C GLY A 219 11.50 13.08 7.27
N LEU A 220 12.35 12.12 6.84
CA LEU A 220 12.29 11.49 5.53
C LEU A 220 11.33 10.30 5.48
N ALA A 221 11.14 9.61 6.60
CA ALA A 221 10.33 8.41 6.68
C ALA A 221 9.31 8.51 7.81
N ARG A 222 8.12 7.94 7.59
CA ARG A 222 7.10 7.74 8.62
C ARG A 222 7.31 6.43 9.37
N TYR A 223 7.81 5.41 8.67
CA TYR A 223 8.02 4.07 9.20
C TYR A 223 9.43 3.59 8.95
N GLY A 224 9.90 2.69 9.83
CA GLY A 224 11.02 1.79 9.60
C GLY A 224 10.49 0.37 9.43
N ASP A 225 11.05 -0.37 8.48
CA ASP A 225 10.66 -1.71 8.10
C ASP A 225 11.88 -2.64 8.06
N VAL A 226 11.65 -3.93 8.21
CA VAL A 226 12.68 -4.96 8.16
C VAL A 226 12.13 -6.24 7.51
N PHE A 227 12.94 -6.88 6.69
CA PHE A 227 12.63 -8.21 6.17
C PHE A 227 13.08 -9.29 7.18
N CYS A 228 12.22 -9.55 8.16
CA CYS A 228 12.44 -10.57 9.19
C CYS A 228 12.15 -11.95 8.62
N GLU A 229 13.17 -12.56 8.01
CA GLU A 229 13.02 -13.83 7.31
C GLU A 229 14.26 -14.72 7.43
N LYS A 230 14.04 -16.04 7.41
CA LYS A 230 15.12 -17.02 7.44
C LYS A 230 16.09 -16.80 6.28
N GLY A 231 17.35 -16.56 6.61
CA GLY A 231 18.41 -16.31 5.64
C GLY A 231 18.58 -14.81 5.26
N VAL A 232 17.69 -13.92 5.72
CA VAL A 232 17.80 -12.46 5.51
C VAL A 232 18.13 -11.80 6.86
N PHE A 233 17.16 -11.39 7.67
CA PHE A 233 17.40 -10.89 9.01
C PHE A 233 16.73 -11.78 10.06
N THR A 234 17.48 -12.18 11.10
CA THR A 234 16.95 -12.94 12.23
C THR A 234 16.00 -12.06 13.07
N VAL A 235 15.22 -12.69 13.97
CA VAL A 235 14.35 -11.98 14.91
C VAL A 235 15.14 -10.99 15.77
N GLU A 236 16.32 -11.38 16.27
CA GLU A 236 17.18 -10.55 17.12
C GLU A 236 17.75 -9.35 16.35
N GLU A 237 18.22 -9.58 15.13
CA GLU A 237 18.71 -8.52 14.24
C GLU A 237 17.59 -7.53 13.89
N SER A 238 16.44 -8.07 13.54
CA SER A 238 15.22 -7.31 13.23
C SER A 238 14.76 -6.47 14.42
N ARG A 239 14.74 -7.05 15.62
CA ARG A 239 14.41 -6.36 16.86
C ARG A 239 15.34 -5.16 17.11
N ARG A 240 16.65 -5.36 16.96
CA ARG A 240 17.64 -4.28 17.14
C ARG A 240 17.38 -3.10 16.21
N ILE A 241 17.07 -3.38 14.94
CA ILE A 241 16.78 -2.35 13.93
C ILE A 241 15.45 -1.64 14.23
N LEU A 242 14.38 -2.40 14.50
CA LEU A 242 13.06 -1.85 14.79
C LEU A 242 13.02 -1.05 16.07
N GLU A 243 13.73 -1.47 17.12
CA GLU A 243 13.86 -0.68 18.34
C GLU A 243 14.62 0.62 18.11
N ALA A 244 15.64 0.64 17.24
CA ALA A 244 16.28 1.88 16.83
C ALA A 244 15.30 2.80 16.08
N ALA A 245 14.49 2.28 15.18
CA ALA A 245 13.44 3.02 14.49
C ALA A 245 12.42 3.61 15.47
N ARG A 246 11.95 2.82 16.44
CA ARG A 246 11.02 3.27 17.50
C ARG A 246 11.63 4.37 18.37
N ARG A 247 12.90 4.22 18.82
CA ARG A 247 13.61 5.25 19.58
C ARG A 247 13.78 6.55 18.79
N ALA A 248 13.90 6.45 17.49
CA ALA A 248 13.97 7.61 16.58
C ALA A 248 12.60 8.23 16.25
N GLY A 249 11.50 7.68 16.78
CA GLY A 249 10.14 8.19 16.59
C GLY A 249 9.46 7.70 15.31
N LEU A 250 10.02 6.72 14.60
CA LEU A 250 9.37 6.09 13.46
C LEU A 250 8.36 5.04 13.92
N GLY A 251 7.24 4.91 13.19
CA GLY A 251 6.37 3.75 13.27
C GLY A 251 7.08 2.50 12.76
N LEU A 252 6.56 1.32 13.10
CA LEU A 252 7.19 0.05 12.75
C LEU A 252 6.32 -0.74 11.77
N ARG A 253 6.97 -1.40 10.82
CA ARG A 253 6.40 -2.38 9.89
C ARG A 253 7.33 -3.58 9.81
N VAL A 254 6.83 -4.75 9.43
CA VAL A 254 7.65 -5.96 9.33
C VAL A 254 7.21 -6.79 8.13
N HIS A 255 8.11 -7.06 7.17
CA HIS A 255 7.94 -8.21 6.26
C HIS A 255 8.14 -9.46 7.11
N ALA A 256 7.14 -10.30 7.20
CA ALA A 256 7.04 -11.36 8.20
C ALA A 256 6.53 -12.66 7.61
N ASP A 257 7.25 -13.75 7.89
CA ASP A 257 6.81 -15.12 7.62
C ASP A 257 6.37 -15.33 6.15
N GLU A 258 7.14 -14.75 5.21
CA GLU A 258 6.88 -14.85 3.77
C GLU A 258 7.40 -16.16 3.18
N LEU A 259 8.62 -16.56 3.52
CA LEU A 259 9.30 -17.73 2.94
C LEU A 259 9.27 -18.93 3.91
N ALA A 260 9.20 -18.68 5.20
CA ALA A 260 9.12 -19.66 6.27
C ALA A 260 8.45 -19.07 7.51
N LEU A 261 8.09 -19.90 8.50
CA LEU A 261 7.76 -19.42 9.85
C LEU A 261 9.05 -18.91 10.50
N SER A 262 9.27 -17.61 10.42
CA SER A 262 10.51 -16.95 10.83
C SER A 262 10.37 -16.18 12.16
N GLY A 263 9.14 -16.06 12.68
CA GLY A 263 8.82 -15.34 13.92
C GLY A 263 8.66 -13.82 13.74
N GLY A 264 8.62 -13.35 12.50
CA GLY A 264 8.43 -11.93 12.18
C GLY A 264 7.08 -11.38 12.63
N ALA A 265 6.00 -12.14 12.47
CA ALA A 265 4.67 -11.74 12.91
C ALA A 265 4.58 -11.62 14.45
N ARG A 266 5.22 -12.53 15.19
CA ARG A 266 5.31 -12.44 16.65
C ARG A 266 6.10 -11.20 17.08
N LEU A 267 7.25 -10.95 16.45
CA LEU A 267 8.05 -9.76 16.69
C LEU A 267 7.25 -8.47 16.43
N ALA A 268 6.49 -8.43 15.33
CA ALA A 268 5.62 -7.29 15.02
C ALA A 268 4.59 -7.03 16.13
N ALA A 269 3.93 -8.09 16.62
CA ALA A 269 2.98 -8.00 17.73
C ALA A 269 3.64 -7.51 19.04
N GLU A 270 4.79 -8.07 19.40
CA GLU A 270 5.53 -7.71 20.61
C GLU A 270 6.00 -6.25 20.61
N LEU A 271 6.39 -5.74 19.46
CA LEU A 271 6.83 -4.36 19.31
C LEU A 271 5.68 -3.37 19.05
N GLY A 272 4.44 -3.83 18.91
CA GLY A 272 3.30 -2.98 18.56
C GLY A 272 3.47 -2.33 17.18
N ALA A 273 3.96 -3.09 16.20
CA ALA A 273 4.10 -2.61 14.84
C ALA A 273 2.74 -2.25 14.24
N ALA A 274 2.71 -1.25 13.36
CA ALA A 274 1.52 -0.84 12.64
C ALA A 274 0.99 -1.96 11.73
N SER A 275 1.91 -2.74 11.15
CA SER A 275 1.56 -3.91 10.36
C SER A 275 2.60 -5.02 10.43
N ALA A 276 2.13 -6.24 10.13
CA ALA A 276 2.92 -7.39 9.74
C ALA A 276 2.46 -7.78 8.34
N ASP A 277 3.42 -7.86 7.42
CA ASP A 277 3.15 -7.92 6.00
C ASP A 277 3.55 -9.31 5.45
N HIS A 278 2.92 -9.83 4.39
CA HIS A 278 2.98 -11.17 3.78
C HIS A 278 2.24 -12.27 4.55
N LEU A 279 2.80 -12.82 5.61
CA LEU A 279 2.16 -13.77 6.53
C LEU A 279 1.78 -15.12 5.89
N LEU A 280 2.54 -15.58 4.89
CA LEU A 280 2.23 -16.83 4.17
C LEU A 280 2.39 -18.05 5.05
N PHE A 281 3.33 -18.00 6.01
CA PHE A 281 3.68 -19.12 6.89
C PHE A 281 3.27 -18.89 8.35
N ILE A 282 2.46 -17.85 8.63
CA ILE A 282 1.96 -17.57 9.97
C ILE A 282 1.13 -18.72 10.52
N GLU A 283 1.23 -18.98 11.83
CA GLU A 283 0.48 -20.03 12.54
C GLU A 283 -0.48 -19.41 13.59
N ALA A 284 -1.29 -20.26 14.22
CA ALA A 284 -2.36 -19.82 15.12
C ALA A 284 -1.86 -18.99 16.32
N GLY A 285 -0.66 -19.30 16.83
CA GLY A 285 -0.06 -18.55 17.94
C GLY A 285 0.29 -17.12 17.59
N GLU A 286 0.82 -16.89 16.40
CA GLU A 286 1.17 -15.57 15.86
C GLU A 286 -0.10 -14.80 15.49
N ILE A 287 -1.11 -15.47 14.92
CA ILE A 287 -2.42 -14.86 14.62
C ILE A 287 -3.04 -14.30 15.91
N ALA A 288 -3.04 -15.10 16.99
CA ALA A 288 -3.53 -14.65 18.28
C ALA A 288 -2.74 -13.46 18.84
N ALA A 289 -1.42 -13.44 18.65
CA ALA A 289 -0.58 -12.32 19.08
C ALA A 289 -0.88 -11.03 18.29
N LEU A 290 -1.05 -11.10 16.97
CA LEU A 290 -1.44 -9.95 16.13
C LEU A 290 -2.82 -9.42 16.54
N ALA A 291 -3.80 -10.31 16.80
CA ALA A 291 -5.13 -9.92 17.24
C ALA A 291 -5.10 -9.15 18.57
N ALA A 292 -4.33 -9.65 19.55
CA ALA A 292 -4.15 -9.02 20.85
C ALA A 292 -3.44 -7.66 20.76
N ALA A 293 -2.40 -7.56 19.92
CA ALA A 293 -1.64 -6.33 19.72
C ALA A 293 -2.40 -5.27 18.90
N GLY A 294 -3.38 -5.69 18.10
CA GLY A 294 -4.08 -4.80 17.18
C GLY A 294 -3.27 -4.44 15.93
N THR A 295 -2.21 -5.19 15.66
CA THR A 295 -1.40 -5.04 14.45
C THR A 295 -2.21 -5.42 13.22
N VAL A 296 -2.13 -4.62 12.16
CA VAL A 296 -2.81 -4.92 10.89
C VAL A 296 -2.03 -6.00 10.13
N ALA A 297 -2.72 -7.04 9.67
CA ALA A 297 -2.16 -8.00 8.73
C ALA A 297 -2.29 -7.46 7.31
N VAL A 298 -1.18 -7.14 6.65
CA VAL A 298 -1.17 -6.71 5.26
C VAL A 298 -0.84 -7.92 4.40
N ILE A 299 -1.84 -8.49 3.74
CA ILE A 299 -1.65 -9.62 2.83
C ILE A 299 -1.31 -9.13 1.43
N LEU A 300 -0.47 -9.90 0.74
CA LEU A 300 0.11 -9.58 -0.57
C LEU A 300 -0.19 -10.72 -1.57
N PRO A 301 -1.47 -10.88 -1.95
CA PRO A 301 -1.89 -12.06 -2.70
C PRO A 301 -1.30 -12.10 -4.12
N GLY A 302 -0.94 -10.96 -4.71
CA GLY A 302 -0.28 -10.91 -6.01
C GLY A 302 1.10 -11.56 -5.98
N THR A 303 1.91 -11.27 -4.95
CA THR A 303 3.23 -11.87 -4.74
C THR A 303 3.13 -13.38 -4.50
N ALA A 304 2.22 -13.80 -3.61
CA ALA A 304 2.00 -15.22 -3.34
C ALA A 304 1.60 -16.00 -4.61
N TRP A 305 0.72 -15.42 -5.44
CA TRP A 305 0.31 -15.99 -6.72
C TRP A 305 1.47 -16.07 -7.71
N TRP A 306 2.22 -14.98 -7.89
CA TRP A 306 3.36 -14.92 -8.80
C TRP A 306 4.47 -15.91 -8.44
N MET A 307 4.73 -16.03 -7.14
CA MET A 307 5.72 -16.99 -6.62
C MET A 307 5.23 -18.43 -6.58
N ARG A 308 3.94 -18.69 -6.88
CA ARG A 308 3.30 -20.00 -6.72
C ARG A 308 3.45 -20.55 -5.30
N SER A 309 3.45 -19.66 -4.31
CA SER A 309 3.63 -19.98 -2.90
C SER A 309 2.28 -20.27 -2.21
N ARG A 310 2.37 -20.58 -0.91
CA ARG A 310 1.20 -20.60 -0.03
C ARG A 310 0.53 -19.23 -0.03
N ARG A 311 -0.73 -19.19 0.39
CA ARG A 311 -1.47 -17.95 0.61
C ARG A 311 -1.53 -17.64 2.09
N ALA A 312 -1.51 -16.36 2.42
CA ALA A 312 -1.79 -15.91 3.77
C ALA A 312 -3.18 -16.42 4.21
N PRO A 313 -3.33 -16.94 5.43
CA PRO A 313 -4.59 -17.51 5.91
C PRO A 313 -5.60 -16.39 6.29
N ALA A 314 -6.00 -15.57 5.31
CA ALA A 314 -6.78 -14.35 5.52
C ALA A 314 -8.11 -14.61 6.24
N ARG A 315 -8.78 -15.72 5.96
CA ARG A 315 -10.03 -16.11 6.65
C ARG A 315 -9.78 -16.34 8.15
N ALA A 316 -8.74 -17.08 8.50
CA ALA A 316 -8.36 -17.32 9.89
C ALA A 316 -7.95 -16.02 10.62
N LEU A 317 -7.23 -15.12 9.93
CA LEU A 317 -6.90 -13.80 10.46
C LEU A 317 -8.17 -12.99 10.81
N ILE A 318 -9.11 -12.90 9.86
CA ILE A 318 -10.38 -12.18 10.07
C ILE A 318 -11.18 -12.81 11.23
N GLU A 319 -11.33 -14.13 11.24
CA GLU A 319 -12.08 -14.85 12.29
C GLU A 319 -11.46 -14.69 13.68
N ALA A 320 -10.14 -14.59 13.76
CA ALA A 320 -9.43 -14.29 15.00
C ALA A 320 -9.50 -12.79 15.41
N GLY A 321 -10.12 -11.94 14.61
CA GLY A 321 -10.25 -10.51 14.89
C GLY A 321 -9.03 -9.68 14.54
N VAL A 322 -8.11 -10.19 13.70
CA VAL A 322 -7.04 -9.41 13.12
C VAL A 322 -7.59 -8.57 11.97
N PRO A 323 -7.38 -7.25 11.93
CA PRO A 323 -7.77 -6.45 10.78
C PRO A 323 -6.87 -6.80 9.59
N VAL A 324 -7.47 -7.13 8.44
CA VAL A 324 -6.74 -7.51 7.23
C VAL A 324 -6.77 -6.37 6.22
N ALA A 325 -5.61 -5.94 5.77
CA ALA A 325 -5.43 -5.06 4.60
C ALA A 325 -4.91 -5.87 3.40
N VAL A 326 -5.19 -5.36 2.21
CA VAL A 326 -4.71 -5.93 0.93
C VAL A 326 -3.83 -4.88 0.26
N ALA A 327 -2.63 -5.27 -0.15
CA ALA A 327 -1.70 -4.41 -0.85
C ALA A 327 -1.07 -5.10 -2.06
N SER A 328 -0.45 -4.33 -2.95
CA SER A 328 0.06 -4.86 -4.21
C SER A 328 1.41 -5.54 -4.08
N ASP A 329 2.25 -5.08 -3.16
CA ASP A 329 3.68 -5.40 -3.17
C ASP A 329 4.32 -5.08 -4.53
N ALA A 330 3.95 -3.95 -5.12
CA ALA A 330 4.48 -3.53 -6.42
C ALA A 330 6.01 -3.43 -6.38
N ASN A 331 6.70 -4.43 -6.95
CA ASN A 331 8.15 -4.56 -6.94
C ASN A 331 8.66 -5.25 -8.21
N PRO A 332 9.95 -5.12 -8.57
CA PRO A 332 10.47 -5.65 -9.84
C PRO A 332 10.64 -7.17 -9.85
N GLY A 333 10.53 -7.84 -8.70
CA GLY A 333 10.92 -9.23 -8.55
C GLY A 333 9.78 -10.23 -8.50
N THR A 334 8.77 -9.92 -7.72
CA THR A 334 7.73 -10.87 -7.31
C THR A 334 6.31 -10.38 -7.57
N CYS A 335 6.11 -9.08 -7.87
CA CYS A 335 4.79 -8.55 -8.22
C CYS A 335 4.92 -7.22 -8.97
N PHE A 336 5.29 -7.27 -10.25
CA PHE A 336 5.39 -6.05 -11.04
C PHE A 336 4.02 -5.65 -11.61
N THR A 337 3.24 -4.98 -10.78
CA THR A 337 1.94 -4.39 -11.17
C THR A 337 1.70 -3.09 -10.42
N GLU A 338 1.14 -2.10 -11.09
CA GLU A 338 0.66 -0.85 -10.53
C GLU A 338 -0.85 -0.89 -10.22
N SER A 339 -1.50 -2.04 -10.46
CA SER A 339 -2.95 -2.20 -10.30
C SER A 339 -3.29 -2.96 -9.02
N LEU A 340 -3.63 -2.24 -7.96
CA LEU A 340 -4.16 -2.86 -6.73
C LEU A 340 -5.49 -3.60 -7.01
N ALA A 341 -6.31 -3.13 -7.96
CA ALA A 341 -7.53 -3.82 -8.37
C ALA A 341 -7.27 -5.21 -8.97
N ALA A 342 -6.17 -5.38 -9.73
CA ALA A 342 -5.77 -6.71 -10.22
C ALA A 342 -5.40 -7.65 -9.07
N VAL A 343 -4.71 -7.15 -8.06
CA VAL A 343 -4.35 -7.92 -6.86
C VAL A 343 -5.58 -8.28 -6.02
N ALA A 344 -6.58 -7.42 -5.97
CA ALA A 344 -7.84 -7.65 -5.27
C ALA A 344 -8.58 -8.93 -5.74
N VAL A 345 -8.44 -9.28 -7.03
CA VAL A 345 -9.01 -10.52 -7.57
C VAL A 345 -8.43 -11.75 -6.86
N HIS A 346 -7.11 -11.75 -6.63
CA HIS A 346 -6.42 -12.82 -5.90
C HIS A 346 -6.78 -12.82 -4.41
N ALA A 347 -7.05 -11.65 -3.80
CA ALA A 347 -7.56 -11.58 -2.43
C ALA A 347 -8.90 -12.31 -2.29
N CYS A 348 -9.82 -12.13 -3.25
CA CYS A 348 -11.10 -12.82 -3.25
C CYS A 348 -10.97 -14.31 -3.60
N LEU A 349 -10.36 -14.63 -4.74
CA LEU A 349 -10.40 -15.98 -5.29
C LEU A 349 -9.39 -16.93 -4.64
N ASP A 350 -8.21 -16.41 -4.29
CA ASP A 350 -7.13 -17.23 -3.75
C ASP A 350 -7.07 -17.19 -2.21
N SER A 351 -7.41 -16.05 -1.59
CA SER A 351 -7.32 -15.85 -0.13
C SER A 351 -8.69 -15.85 0.57
N SER A 352 -9.77 -16.13 -0.17
CA SER A 352 -11.14 -16.32 0.34
C SER A 352 -11.72 -15.11 1.09
N LEU A 353 -11.37 -13.89 0.68
CA LEU A 353 -12.05 -12.68 1.15
C LEU A 353 -13.33 -12.46 0.34
N THR A 354 -14.36 -11.89 0.97
CA THR A 354 -15.53 -11.38 0.23
C THR A 354 -15.15 -10.10 -0.51
N VAL A 355 -16.00 -9.67 -1.44
CA VAL A 355 -15.78 -8.39 -2.17
C VAL A 355 -15.75 -7.21 -1.18
N GLU A 356 -16.64 -7.23 -0.18
CA GLU A 356 -16.72 -6.20 0.86
C GLU A 356 -15.50 -6.17 1.76
N GLU A 357 -15.03 -7.35 2.20
CA GLU A 357 -13.80 -7.48 3.01
C GLU A 357 -12.59 -7.00 2.21
N THR A 358 -12.53 -7.28 0.92
CA THR A 358 -11.46 -6.85 0.02
C THR A 358 -11.51 -5.33 -0.20
N LEU A 359 -12.69 -4.75 -0.44
CA LEU A 359 -12.84 -3.30 -0.57
C LEU A 359 -12.40 -2.59 0.72
N THR A 360 -12.82 -3.08 1.89
CA THR A 360 -12.36 -2.55 3.19
C THR A 360 -10.86 -2.74 3.35
N GLY A 361 -10.32 -3.89 2.90
CA GLY A 361 -8.90 -4.25 2.97
C GLY A 361 -8.01 -3.30 2.18
N MET A 362 -8.40 -2.90 0.98
CA MET A 362 -7.63 -1.99 0.12
C MET A 362 -8.02 -0.51 0.23
N THR A 363 -8.80 -0.17 1.26
CA THR A 363 -9.20 1.21 1.54
C THR A 363 -9.01 1.52 3.03
N LEU A 364 -9.99 1.30 3.89
CA LEU A 364 -9.97 1.72 5.29
C LEU A 364 -8.94 0.98 6.14
N ASN A 365 -8.81 -0.36 6.00
CA ASN A 365 -7.82 -1.12 6.77
C ASN A 365 -6.38 -0.83 6.29
N ALA A 366 -6.18 -0.67 4.99
CA ALA A 366 -4.91 -0.20 4.43
C ALA A 366 -4.56 1.21 4.96
N ALA A 367 -5.52 2.13 4.97
CA ALA A 367 -5.34 3.46 5.57
C ALA A 367 -5.01 3.38 7.07
N ALA A 368 -5.64 2.46 7.80
CA ALA A 368 -5.37 2.25 9.22
C ALA A 368 -3.95 1.76 9.49
N SER A 369 -3.42 0.83 8.67
CA SER A 369 -2.02 0.36 8.77
C SER A 369 -1.01 1.48 8.52
N LEU A 370 -1.44 2.57 7.87
CA LEU A 370 -0.62 3.76 7.62
C LEU A 370 -0.91 4.90 8.62
N GLY A 371 -1.77 4.67 9.61
CA GLY A 371 -2.19 5.70 10.56
C GLY A 371 -2.95 6.85 9.90
N LEU A 372 -3.72 6.58 8.84
CA LEU A 372 -4.44 7.57 8.04
C LEU A 372 -5.96 7.33 8.00
N ALA A 373 -6.50 6.37 8.76
CA ALA A 373 -7.92 6.01 8.69
C ALA A 373 -8.89 7.15 9.08
N GLU A 374 -8.43 8.13 9.85
CA GLU A 374 -9.21 9.34 10.14
C GLU A 374 -9.32 10.29 8.93
N ASP A 375 -8.37 10.20 7.99
CA ASP A 375 -8.23 11.14 6.87
C ASP A 375 -8.67 10.56 5.52
N VAL A 376 -8.43 9.26 5.28
CA VAL A 376 -8.71 8.57 4.00
C VAL A 376 -9.29 7.18 4.22
N GLY A 377 -9.61 6.48 3.13
CA GLY A 377 -10.04 5.07 3.12
C GLY A 377 -11.54 4.86 3.28
N SER A 378 -12.34 5.91 3.46
CA SER A 378 -13.80 5.86 3.38
C SER A 378 -14.37 7.18 2.89
N LEU A 379 -15.60 7.14 2.36
CA LEU A 379 -16.32 8.32 1.90
C LEU A 379 -17.26 8.81 3.01
N GLU A 380 -16.73 9.68 3.87
CA GLU A 380 -17.43 10.25 5.01
C GLU A 380 -17.12 11.75 5.13
N ALA A 381 -18.09 12.55 5.54
CA ALA A 381 -17.87 13.97 5.76
C ALA A 381 -16.71 14.23 6.73
N GLY A 382 -15.87 15.22 6.38
CA GLY A 382 -14.65 15.58 7.10
C GLY A 382 -13.37 14.88 6.60
N LYS A 383 -13.47 13.76 5.90
CA LYS A 383 -12.30 13.07 5.30
C LYS A 383 -11.84 13.75 4.01
N SER A 384 -10.64 13.43 3.57
CA SER A 384 -10.10 13.83 2.28
C SER A 384 -10.98 13.30 1.15
N ALA A 385 -11.25 14.13 0.17
CA ALA A 385 -12.03 13.74 -1.00
C ALA A 385 -11.14 12.95 -1.97
N ASP A 386 -10.86 11.70 -1.60
CA ASP A 386 -10.13 10.72 -2.38
C ASP A 386 -11.10 9.62 -2.81
N LEU A 387 -11.39 9.51 -4.12
CA LEU A 387 -12.36 8.56 -4.66
C LEU A 387 -12.03 8.13 -6.08
N VAL A 388 -12.62 7.01 -6.48
CA VAL A 388 -12.57 6.46 -7.85
C VAL A 388 -13.96 6.37 -8.40
N LEU A 389 -14.20 7.00 -9.54
CA LEU A 389 -15.34 6.74 -10.40
C LEU A 389 -15.00 5.53 -11.28
N LEU A 390 -15.78 4.45 -11.16
CA LEU A 390 -15.58 3.23 -11.93
C LEU A 390 -16.36 3.30 -13.27
N ASP A 391 -15.78 2.79 -14.30
CA ASP A 391 -16.47 2.52 -15.57
C ASP A 391 -17.32 1.23 -15.46
N ALA A 392 -18.18 1.21 -14.48
CA ALA A 392 -19.04 0.09 -14.11
C ALA A 392 -20.21 0.59 -13.25
N PRO A 393 -21.37 -0.11 -13.26
CA PRO A 393 -22.54 0.30 -12.48
C PRO A 393 -22.45 -0.05 -10.99
N ASP A 394 -21.50 -0.91 -10.60
CA ASP A 394 -21.45 -1.50 -9.25
C ASP A 394 -20.00 -1.80 -8.86
N ASP A 395 -19.66 -1.67 -7.57
CA ASP A 395 -18.33 -1.91 -7.01
C ASP A 395 -17.82 -3.34 -7.19
N ARG A 396 -18.73 -4.32 -7.24
CA ARG A 396 -18.37 -5.74 -7.44
C ARG A 396 -17.69 -6.02 -8.78
N HIS A 397 -17.80 -5.11 -9.75
CA HIS A 397 -17.10 -5.23 -11.02
C HIS A 397 -15.57 -5.16 -10.89
N LEU A 398 -15.04 -4.60 -9.80
CA LEU A 398 -13.60 -4.66 -9.52
C LEU A 398 -13.05 -6.08 -9.50
N ILE A 399 -13.88 -7.04 -9.08
CA ILE A 399 -13.52 -8.46 -9.04
C ILE A 399 -14.08 -9.20 -10.26
N TYR A 400 -15.35 -8.91 -10.62
CA TYR A 400 -16.04 -9.62 -11.68
C TYR A 400 -15.46 -9.34 -13.09
N HIS A 401 -15.11 -8.09 -13.38
CA HIS A 401 -14.53 -7.66 -14.67
C HIS A 401 -13.02 -7.46 -14.53
N TRP A 402 -12.31 -8.54 -14.24
CA TRP A 402 -10.89 -8.55 -13.97
C TRP A 402 -10.00 -8.35 -15.21
N GLY A 403 -8.76 -7.92 -15.00
CA GLY A 403 -7.75 -7.79 -16.05
C GLY A 403 -7.83 -6.49 -16.86
N VAL A 404 -8.74 -5.58 -16.51
CA VAL A 404 -8.87 -4.26 -17.12
C VAL A 404 -8.78 -3.16 -16.07
N ASN A 405 -8.36 -1.97 -16.48
CA ASN A 405 -8.47 -0.81 -15.62
C ASN A 405 -9.92 -0.29 -15.65
N LEU A 406 -10.63 -0.36 -14.54
CA LEU A 406 -12.00 0.14 -14.41
C LEU A 406 -12.08 1.58 -13.92
N ALA A 407 -10.99 2.26 -13.60
CA ALA A 407 -11.07 3.68 -13.24
C ALA A 407 -11.51 4.49 -14.48
N ALA A 408 -12.59 5.25 -14.38
CA ALA A 408 -13.01 6.26 -15.35
C ALA A 408 -12.47 7.63 -15.00
N ALA A 409 -12.48 7.95 -13.69
CA ALA A 409 -11.84 9.14 -13.14
C ALA A 409 -11.32 8.85 -11.74
N VAL A 410 -10.24 9.53 -11.36
CA VAL A 410 -9.67 9.49 -10.00
C VAL A 410 -9.64 10.89 -9.44
N VAL A 411 -10.28 11.07 -8.30
CA VAL A 411 -10.24 12.30 -7.52
C VAL A 411 -9.28 12.10 -6.35
N SER A 412 -8.34 12.98 -6.20
CA SER A 412 -7.41 13.00 -5.08
C SER A 412 -7.40 14.38 -4.44
N ARG A 413 -7.61 14.43 -3.13
CA ARG A 413 -7.62 15.68 -2.36
C ARG A 413 -8.58 16.72 -2.96
N GLY A 414 -9.78 16.26 -3.41
CA GLY A 414 -10.83 17.08 -3.96
C GLY A 414 -10.56 17.66 -5.35
N ARG A 415 -9.63 17.07 -6.10
CA ARG A 415 -9.32 17.46 -7.49
C ARG A 415 -9.39 16.25 -8.40
N VAL A 416 -9.94 16.39 -9.57
CA VAL A 416 -9.82 15.38 -10.62
C VAL A 416 -8.36 15.29 -11.02
N ALA A 417 -7.68 14.23 -10.56
CA ALA A 417 -6.26 14.03 -10.74
C ALA A 417 -5.94 13.21 -12.00
N TRP A 418 -6.88 12.38 -12.44
CA TRP A 418 -6.78 11.58 -13.66
C TRP A 418 -8.16 11.26 -14.22
N THR A 419 -8.28 11.21 -15.54
CA THR A 419 -9.46 10.72 -16.29
C THR A 419 -9.00 9.80 -17.40
N ARG A 420 -9.80 8.79 -17.69
CA ARG A 420 -9.62 7.99 -18.91
C ARG A 420 -9.85 8.89 -20.12
N ALA A 421 -8.94 8.83 -21.11
CA ALA A 421 -9.05 9.52 -22.40
C ALA A 421 -10.19 8.96 -23.25
#